data_3588145ddf77d6f77b68836cb600c5d5
#
_entry.id   3588145ddf77d6f77b68836cb600c5d5
#
_cell.length_a   1.000
_cell.length_b   1.000
_cell.length_c   1.000
_cell.angle_alpha   90.00
_cell.angle_beta   90.00
_cell.angle_gamma   90.00
#
_symmetry.space_group_name_H-M   'P 1'
#
loop_
_entity.id
_entity.type
_entity.pdbx_description
1 polymer ?
#
loop_
_entity_poly.entity_id
_entity_poly.type
_entity_poly.pdbx_seq_one_letter_code
_entity_poly.pdbx_strand_id
1 'polypeptide(L)'
;MLRRLVGSEMCIRDRCNELDCDVMVINGSDEGRSIDVVRNQIKNFASTVSLNESDKPKVVIVDEADYMNAESVQPALRNFIETFSNNCRFIFTCNYKNKIIPAIHSRCTVINFVIQNKDKEQLAGLFHKRLCTILEQENIDFDAKVVAELIIKYYPDFRRTINELQRYSVSGKIDTGILVTISEANLQSLSKALKNRHFGDMRKWVVDNIDQDPAGLFKDLYSNFYNTMKPESIPPMVILLAEYQYKNAFVADPELNMVACLTEIMGECKFK
;
A
#
# COMPACT_ATOMS: atom_id res chain seq x y z
N MET A 1 16.87 -13.29 12.34
CA MET A 1 15.89 -14.06 11.55
C MET A 1 14.53 -13.36 11.37
N LEU A 2 14.35 -12.16 11.89
CA LEU A 2 13.08 -11.38 11.89
C LEU A 2 13.02 -10.26 10.85
N ARG A 3 14.09 -10.06 10.07
CA ARG A 3 14.21 -9.02 9.05
C ARG A 3 13.46 -9.31 7.74
N ARG A 4 12.78 -10.47 7.64
CA ARG A 4 12.10 -10.92 6.40
C ARG A 4 10.63 -10.52 6.28
N LEU A 5 10.07 -9.83 7.28
CA LEU A 5 8.62 -9.51 7.30
C LEU A 5 8.30 -8.07 6.91
N VAL A 6 9.29 -7.21 6.73
CA VAL A 6 9.09 -5.80 6.41
C VAL A 6 9.70 -5.53 5.04
N GLY A 7 8.87 -5.40 4.03
CA GLY A 7 9.16 -4.92 2.69
C GLY A 7 10.38 -5.47 1.93
N SER A 8 10.31 -5.53 0.62
CA SER A 8 11.43 -5.97 -0.23
C SER A 8 12.68 -5.10 -0.08
N GLU A 9 12.50 -3.79 0.15
CA GLU A 9 13.56 -2.78 0.30
C GLU A 9 14.47 -3.07 1.50
N MET A 10 13.88 -3.42 2.64
CA MET A 10 14.65 -3.76 3.85
C MET A 10 15.49 -5.02 3.65
N CYS A 11 14.90 -6.04 3.01
CA CYS A 11 15.63 -7.27 2.67
C CYS A 11 16.78 -7.04 1.70
N ILE A 12 16.61 -6.14 0.73
CA ILE A 12 17.64 -5.75 -0.24
C ILE A 12 18.80 -5.04 0.46
N ARG A 13 18.51 -4.07 1.31
CA ARG A 13 19.52 -3.32 2.08
C ARG A 13 20.29 -4.24 3.03
N ASP A 14 19.59 -5.12 3.75
CA ASP A 14 20.23 -6.09 4.64
C ASP A 14 21.16 -7.02 3.85
N ARG A 15 20.75 -7.45 2.66
CA ARG A 15 21.58 -8.29 1.81
C ARG A 15 22.83 -7.57 1.32
N CYS A 16 22.70 -6.31 0.93
CA CYS A 16 23.85 -5.50 0.56
C CYS A 16 24.82 -5.29 1.74
N ASN A 17 24.29 -5.11 2.96
CA ASN A 17 25.11 -5.01 4.17
C ASN A 17 25.82 -6.33 4.50
N GLU A 18 25.13 -7.47 4.36
CA GLU A 18 25.75 -8.80 4.57
C GLU A 18 26.90 -9.07 3.58
N LEU A 19 26.79 -8.56 2.36
CA LEU A 19 27.79 -8.70 1.31
C LEU A 19 28.84 -7.59 1.33
N ASP A 20 28.79 -6.70 2.32
CA ASP A 20 29.69 -5.56 2.47
C ASP A 20 29.77 -4.69 1.20
N CYS A 21 28.61 -4.44 0.56
CA CYS A 21 28.52 -3.62 -0.65
C CYS A 21 28.54 -2.14 -0.33
N ASP A 22 29.16 -1.34 -1.22
CA ASP A 22 28.91 0.11 -1.24
C ASP A 22 27.53 0.36 -1.85
N VAL A 23 26.63 1.00 -1.11
CA VAL A 23 25.22 1.16 -1.51
C VAL A 23 24.85 2.63 -1.65
N MET A 24 24.30 2.99 -2.80
CA MET A 24 23.59 4.25 -3.02
C MET A 24 22.09 3.97 -3.15
N VAL A 25 21.26 4.71 -2.43
CA VAL A 25 19.79 4.59 -2.51
C VAL A 25 19.22 5.87 -3.07
N ILE A 26 18.40 5.76 -4.10
CA ILE A 26 17.69 6.86 -4.74
C ILE A 26 16.20 6.56 -4.67
N ASN A 27 15.39 7.50 -4.18
CA ASN A 27 13.94 7.36 -4.18
C ASN A 27 13.36 7.93 -5.48
N GLY A 28 12.67 7.08 -6.26
CA GLY A 28 12.04 7.46 -7.53
C GLY A 28 10.87 8.43 -7.39
N SER A 29 10.24 8.48 -6.22
CA SER A 29 9.12 9.40 -5.95
C SER A 29 9.58 10.82 -5.55
N ASP A 30 10.85 10.99 -5.18
CA ASP A 30 11.44 12.26 -4.73
C ASP A 30 12.59 12.70 -5.67
N GLU A 31 13.84 12.55 -5.24
CA GLU A 31 15.03 12.98 -6.01
C GLU A 31 15.16 12.28 -7.38
N GLY A 32 14.66 11.05 -7.48
CA GLY A 32 14.65 10.27 -8.72
C GLY A 32 13.76 10.82 -9.84
N ARG A 33 12.98 11.89 -9.60
CA ARG A 33 12.23 12.59 -10.64
C ARG A 33 13.11 13.51 -11.48
N SER A 34 14.19 14.04 -10.92
CA SER A 34 15.13 14.93 -11.61
C SER A 34 16.19 14.13 -12.36
N ILE A 35 16.22 14.29 -13.68
CA ILE A 35 17.21 13.61 -14.52
C ILE A 35 18.65 14.04 -14.21
N ASP A 36 18.86 15.31 -13.86
CA ASP A 36 20.21 15.85 -13.60
C ASP A 36 20.75 15.35 -12.26
N VAL A 37 19.89 15.25 -11.24
CA VAL A 37 20.26 14.68 -9.94
C VAL A 37 20.64 13.20 -10.12
N VAL A 38 19.80 12.44 -10.81
CA VAL A 38 20.05 11.01 -11.07
C VAL A 38 21.34 10.80 -11.87
N ARG A 39 21.55 11.60 -12.93
CA ARG A 39 22.78 11.52 -13.74
C ARG A 39 24.03 11.82 -12.93
N ASN A 40 24.03 12.91 -12.20
CA ASN A 40 25.22 13.34 -11.46
C ASN A 40 25.53 12.41 -10.30
N GLN A 41 24.53 12.02 -9.51
CA GLN A 41 24.72 11.13 -8.36
C GLN A 41 25.21 9.75 -8.80
N ILE A 42 24.52 9.11 -9.76
CA ILE A 42 24.90 7.79 -10.23
C ILE A 42 26.26 7.79 -10.91
N LYS A 43 26.51 8.79 -11.77
CA LYS A 43 27.81 8.89 -12.46
C LYS A 43 28.95 9.04 -11.46
N ASN A 44 28.82 9.95 -10.50
CA ASN A 44 29.83 10.15 -9.47
C ASN A 44 30.05 8.88 -8.65
N PHE A 45 28.99 8.25 -8.17
CA PHE A 45 29.08 7.02 -7.40
C PHE A 45 29.70 5.87 -8.19
N ALA A 46 29.24 5.63 -9.42
CA ALA A 46 29.70 4.51 -10.24
C ALA A 46 31.12 4.71 -10.79
N SER A 47 31.57 5.98 -10.95
CA SER A 47 32.91 6.31 -11.47
C SER A 47 33.98 6.38 -10.39
N THR A 48 33.62 6.54 -9.12
CA THR A 48 34.60 6.54 -8.02
C THR A 48 35.10 5.12 -7.75
N VAL A 49 36.40 4.99 -7.54
CA VAL A 49 36.98 3.74 -7.03
C VAL A 49 36.86 3.76 -5.51
N SER A 50 36.46 2.65 -4.90
CA SER A 50 36.45 2.53 -3.44
C SER A 50 37.89 2.66 -2.92
N LEU A 51 38.11 3.61 -2.02
CA LEU A 51 39.46 3.85 -1.42
C LEU A 51 39.88 2.76 -0.42
N ASN A 52 38.96 1.91 -0.04
CA ASN A 52 39.27 0.76 0.81
C ASN A 52 39.81 -0.38 -0.03
N GLU A 53 40.82 -1.07 0.46
CA GLU A 53 41.53 -2.19 -0.18
C GLU A 53 40.66 -3.43 -0.51
N SER A 54 39.40 -3.41 -0.20
CA SER A 54 38.43 -4.45 -0.59
C SER A 54 37.74 -4.04 -1.88
N ASP A 55 37.72 -4.94 -2.84
CA ASP A 55 37.02 -4.86 -4.13
C ASP A 55 35.48 -4.96 -3.90
N LYS A 56 34.95 -3.99 -3.12
CA LYS A 56 33.55 -3.98 -2.70
C LYS A 56 32.65 -3.74 -3.90
N PRO A 57 31.66 -4.60 -4.13
CA PRO A 57 30.72 -4.39 -5.21
C PRO A 57 29.84 -3.15 -4.92
N LYS A 58 29.66 -2.29 -5.91
CA LYS A 58 28.79 -1.13 -5.82
C LYS A 58 27.37 -1.48 -6.24
N VAL A 59 26.40 -1.00 -5.49
CA VAL A 59 24.98 -1.26 -5.76
C VAL A 59 24.20 0.07 -5.71
N VAL A 60 23.51 0.38 -6.79
CA VAL A 60 22.51 1.45 -6.83
C VAL A 60 21.14 0.85 -6.66
N ILE A 61 20.45 1.21 -5.59
CA ILE A 61 19.07 0.82 -5.32
C ILE A 61 18.19 2.00 -5.69
N VAL A 62 17.29 1.79 -6.66
CA VAL A 62 16.27 2.76 -7.05
C VAL A 62 14.95 2.28 -6.48
N ASP A 63 14.56 2.90 -5.38
CA ASP A 63 13.31 2.59 -4.68
C ASP A 63 12.15 3.34 -5.32
N GLU A 64 10.95 2.74 -5.35
CA GLU A 64 9.76 3.29 -5.98
C GLU A 64 10.00 3.74 -7.45
N ALA A 65 10.71 2.94 -8.23
CA ALA A 65 11.12 3.27 -9.59
C ALA A 65 9.95 3.53 -10.56
N ASP A 66 8.75 3.08 -10.24
CA ASP A 66 7.52 3.33 -11.00
C ASP A 66 6.99 4.76 -10.92
N TYR A 67 7.57 5.60 -10.04
CA TYR A 67 7.30 7.04 -9.98
C TYR A 67 8.27 7.89 -10.82
N MET A 68 9.37 7.29 -11.32
CA MET A 68 10.30 8.00 -12.19
C MET A 68 9.71 8.30 -13.55
N ASN A 69 10.11 9.46 -14.11
CA ASN A 69 9.68 9.86 -15.43
C ASN A 69 10.13 8.85 -16.51
N ALA A 70 9.14 8.28 -17.22
CA ALA A 70 9.37 7.24 -18.23
C ALA A 70 10.04 7.78 -19.51
N GLU A 71 9.92 9.09 -19.80
CA GLU A 71 10.42 9.69 -21.02
C GLU A 71 11.85 10.24 -20.87
N SER A 72 12.27 10.58 -19.65
CA SER A 72 13.57 11.22 -19.42
C SER A 72 14.50 10.42 -18.53
N VAL A 73 14.04 10.04 -17.31
CA VAL A 73 14.90 9.41 -16.29
C VAL A 73 15.14 7.93 -16.59
N GLN A 74 14.11 7.18 -16.91
CA GLN A 74 14.24 5.75 -17.16
C GLN A 74 15.11 5.42 -18.38
N PRO A 75 15.04 6.17 -19.52
CA PRO A 75 15.98 5.98 -20.63
C PRO A 75 17.44 6.30 -20.27
N ALA A 76 17.68 7.27 -19.39
CA ALA A 76 19.02 7.56 -18.89
C ALA A 76 19.57 6.40 -18.05
N LEU A 77 18.74 5.82 -17.17
CA LEU A 77 19.11 4.66 -16.37
C LEU A 77 19.43 3.43 -17.23
N ARG A 78 18.71 3.21 -18.33
CA ARG A 78 19.03 2.17 -19.31
C ARG A 78 20.48 2.26 -19.75
N ASN A 79 20.94 3.49 -20.10
CA ASN A 79 22.31 3.70 -20.52
C ASN A 79 23.30 3.44 -19.38
N PHE A 80 22.99 3.84 -18.15
CA PHE A 80 23.86 3.62 -16.99
C PHE A 80 24.03 2.14 -16.65
N ILE A 81 22.96 1.35 -16.75
CA ILE A 81 23.03 -0.11 -16.55
C ILE A 81 24.09 -0.73 -17.47
N GLU A 82 24.14 -0.32 -18.73
CA GLU A 82 25.13 -0.83 -19.69
C GLU A 82 26.54 -0.24 -19.44
N THR A 83 26.63 1.07 -19.26
CA THR A 83 27.92 1.78 -19.13
C THR A 83 28.68 1.33 -17.88
N PHE A 84 27.98 1.16 -16.78
CA PHE A 84 28.60 0.83 -15.49
C PHE A 84 28.45 -0.64 -15.08
N SER A 85 28.10 -1.52 -16.02
CA SER A 85 27.85 -2.94 -15.75
C SER A 85 29.03 -3.68 -15.09
N ASN A 86 30.26 -3.23 -15.32
CA ASN A 86 31.45 -3.83 -14.73
C ASN A 86 31.68 -3.41 -13.27
N ASN A 87 31.29 -2.19 -12.91
CA ASN A 87 31.61 -1.58 -11.61
C ASN A 87 30.40 -1.52 -10.66
N CYS A 88 29.19 -1.54 -11.20
CA CYS A 88 27.99 -1.28 -10.44
C CYS A 88 26.84 -2.21 -10.82
N ARG A 89 26.03 -2.58 -9.84
CA ARG A 89 24.77 -3.32 -10.04
C ARG A 89 23.60 -2.43 -9.70
N PHE A 90 22.49 -2.62 -10.42
CA PHE A 90 21.28 -1.84 -10.26
C PHE A 90 20.15 -2.72 -9.74
N ILE A 91 19.46 -2.26 -8.72
CA ILE A 91 18.28 -2.91 -8.17
C ILE A 91 17.14 -1.89 -8.21
N PHE A 92 16.05 -2.27 -8.84
CA PHE A 92 14.84 -1.44 -8.93
C PHE A 92 13.74 -2.09 -8.12
N THR A 93 13.09 -1.33 -7.23
CA THR A 93 11.84 -1.77 -6.60
C THR A 93 10.67 -1.01 -7.21
N CYS A 94 9.55 -1.65 -7.38
CA CYS A 94 8.33 -1.01 -7.88
C CYS A 94 7.08 -1.80 -7.46
N ASN A 95 5.96 -1.09 -7.32
CA ASN A 95 4.65 -1.70 -7.12
C ASN A 95 3.98 -2.04 -8.46
N TYR A 96 4.22 -1.22 -9.47
CA TYR A 96 3.61 -1.34 -10.80
C TYR A 96 4.66 -1.55 -11.89
N LYS A 97 5.00 -2.82 -12.17
CA LYS A 97 6.00 -3.17 -13.18
C LYS A 97 5.70 -2.61 -14.59
N ASN A 98 4.42 -2.40 -14.92
CA ASN A 98 3.99 -1.84 -16.20
C ASN A 98 4.36 -0.36 -16.38
N LYS A 99 4.72 0.35 -15.31
CA LYS A 99 5.24 1.72 -15.37
C LYS A 99 6.75 1.78 -15.65
N ILE A 100 7.44 0.65 -15.59
CA ILE A 100 8.85 0.55 -15.94
C ILE A 100 8.96 0.24 -17.42
N ILE A 101 9.81 0.99 -18.15
CA ILE A 101 9.97 0.80 -19.59
C ILE A 101 10.52 -0.59 -19.95
N PRO A 102 10.10 -1.19 -21.09
CA PRO A 102 10.57 -2.52 -21.51
C PRO A 102 12.09 -2.61 -21.63
N ALA A 103 12.74 -1.51 -21.96
CA ALA A 103 14.20 -1.45 -22.10
C ALA A 103 14.96 -1.70 -20.77
N ILE A 104 14.39 -1.38 -19.61
CA ILE A 104 14.94 -1.75 -18.30
C ILE A 104 14.63 -3.22 -18.00
N HIS A 105 13.40 -3.67 -18.26
CA HIS A 105 13.03 -5.07 -18.07
C HIS A 105 13.93 -6.07 -18.82
N SER A 106 14.37 -5.71 -20.03
CA SER A 106 15.27 -6.57 -20.83
C SER A 106 16.69 -6.67 -20.28
N ARG A 107 17.08 -5.77 -19.35
CA ARG A 107 18.42 -5.69 -18.75
C ARG A 107 18.49 -6.15 -17.31
N CYS A 108 17.33 -6.37 -16.70
CA CYS A 108 17.22 -6.75 -15.30
C CYS A 108 16.43 -8.06 -15.16
N THR A 109 16.81 -8.88 -14.20
CA THR A 109 16.01 -10.04 -13.82
C THR A 109 14.81 -9.58 -13.00
N VAL A 110 13.60 -9.93 -13.44
CA VAL A 110 12.37 -9.56 -12.75
C VAL A 110 12.04 -10.61 -11.69
N ILE A 111 11.97 -10.16 -10.44
CA ILE A 111 11.59 -10.98 -9.29
C ILE A 111 10.25 -10.47 -8.75
N ASN A 112 9.22 -11.32 -8.81
CA ASN A 112 7.90 -10.98 -8.29
C ASN A 112 7.78 -11.44 -6.83
N PHE A 113 7.52 -10.49 -5.93
CA PHE A 113 7.26 -10.77 -4.51
C PHE A 113 5.77 -11.08 -4.31
N VAL A 114 5.35 -12.25 -4.77
CA VAL A 114 3.96 -12.72 -4.62
C VAL A 114 3.89 -13.75 -3.51
N ILE A 115 3.00 -13.53 -2.56
CA ILE A 115 2.74 -14.49 -1.48
C ILE A 115 1.89 -15.63 -2.05
N GLN A 116 2.43 -16.84 -2.06
CA GLN A 116 1.69 -18.02 -2.50
C GLN A 116 0.62 -18.40 -1.48
N ASN A 117 -0.51 -18.94 -1.96
CA ASN A 117 -1.62 -19.32 -1.07
C ASN A 117 -1.22 -20.29 0.04
N LYS A 118 -0.29 -21.21 -0.26
CA LYS A 118 0.24 -22.18 0.71
C LYS A 118 1.05 -21.56 1.85
N ASP A 119 1.64 -20.38 1.61
CA ASP A 119 2.52 -19.72 2.58
C ASP A 119 1.77 -18.66 3.41
N LYS A 120 0.53 -18.33 3.04
CA LYS A 120 -0.28 -17.30 3.69
C LYS A 120 -0.49 -17.56 5.17
N GLU A 121 -0.91 -18.76 5.53
CA GLU A 121 -1.20 -19.14 6.92
C GLU A 121 0.07 -19.11 7.78
N GLN A 122 1.17 -19.65 7.24
CA GLN A 122 2.45 -19.65 7.92
C GLN A 122 2.97 -18.23 8.14
N LEU A 123 2.85 -17.37 7.11
CA LEU A 123 3.29 -15.98 7.17
C LEU A 123 2.46 -15.17 8.16
N ALA A 124 1.13 -15.34 8.13
CA ALA A 124 0.21 -14.71 9.09
C ALA A 124 0.52 -15.15 10.53
N GLY A 125 0.79 -16.43 10.75
CA GLY A 125 1.16 -16.96 12.06
C GLY A 125 2.51 -16.42 12.58
N LEU A 126 3.51 -16.28 11.71
CA LEU A 126 4.79 -15.66 12.07
C LEU A 126 4.63 -14.18 12.39
N PHE A 127 3.81 -13.48 11.60
CA PHE A 127 3.52 -12.07 11.84
C PHE A 127 2.74 -11.86 13.13
N HIS A 128 1.75 -12.69 13.42
CA HIS A 128 1.01 -12.67 14.69
C HIS A 128 1.94 -12.80 15.89
N LYS A 129 2.83 -13.82 15.89
CA LYS A 129 3.83 -13.99 16.96
C LYS A 129 4.71 -12.75 17.14
N ARG A 130 5.13 -12.14 16.01
CA ARG A 130 5.95 -10.93 16.08
C ARG A 130 5.21 -9.75 16.66
N LEU A 131 3.94 -9.54 16.29
CA LEU A 131 3.10 -8.47 16.84
C LEU A 131 2.88 -8.66 18.34
N CYS A 132 2.57 -9.85 18.81
CA CYS A 132 2.44 -10.14 20.24
C CYS A 132 3.73 -9.79 20.99
N THR A 133 4.91 -10.20 20.48
CA THR A 133 6.19 -9.85 21.08
C THR A 133 6.43 -8.33 21.13
N ILE A 134 6.04 -7.59 20.09
CA ILE A 134 6.17 -6.11 20.09
C ILE A 134 5.26 -5.51 21.15
N LEU A 135 4.00 -5.93 21.22
CA LEU A 135 3.03 -5.40 22.19
C LEU A 135 3.45 -5.69 23.64
N GLU A 136 4.02 -6.89 23.90
CA GLU A 136 4.60 -7.25 25.20
C GLU A 136 5.78 -6.35 25.55
N GLN A 137 6.69 -6.09 24.61
CA GLN A 137 7.85 -5.20 24.81
C GLN A 137 7.44 -3.76 25.10
N GLU A 138 6.37 -3.28 24.47
CA GLU A 138 5.79 -1.94 24.69
C GLU A 138 4.88 -1.87 25.92
N ASN A 139 4.69 -2.97 26.67
CA ASN A 139 3.82 -3.07 27.84
C ASN A 139 2.36 -2.68 27.57
N ILE A 140 1.84 -3.05 26.40
CA ILE A 140 0.45 -2.80 25.99
C ILE A 140 -0.38 -4.06 26.31
N ASP A 141 -1.49 -3.88 27.05
CA ASP A 141 -2.45 -4.98 27.29
C ASP A 141 -3.24 -5.29 26.00
N PHE A 142 -3.27 -6.55 25.58
CA PHE A 142 -3.92 -6.94 24.32
C PHE A 142 -4.57 -8.32 24.39
N ASP A 143 -5.62 -8.50 23.57
CA ASP A 143 -6.20 -9.81 23.29
C ASP A 143 -5.58 -10.39 22.00
N ALA A 144 -4.90 -11.54 22.14
CA ALA A 144 -4.25 -12.22 21.02
C ALA A 144 -5.23 -12.61 19.89
N LYS A 145 -6.51 -12.87 20.21
CA LYS A 145 -7.54 -13.17 19.21
C LYS A 145 -7.87 -11.95 18.38
N VAL A 146 -7.98 -10.79 19.02
CA VAL A 146 -8.24 -9.50 18.36
C VAL A 146 -7.09 -9.14 17.40
N VAL A 147 -5.85 -9.37 17.82
CA VAL A 147 -4.67 -9.17 16.95
C VAL A 147 -4.73 -10.11 15.73
N ALA A 148 -5.12 -11.37 15.92
CA ALA A 148 -5.26 -12.32 14.81
C ALA A 148 -6.36 -11.90 13.82
N GLU A 149 -7.51 -11.45 14.29
CA GLU A 149 -8.60 -10.95 13.46
C GLU A 149 -8.21 -9.69 12.68
N LEU A 150 -7.45 -8.78 13.31
CA LEU A 150 -6.92 -7.60 12.64
C LEU A 150 -5.95 -7.96 11.51
N ILE A 151 -5.10 -8.97 11.72
CA ILE A 151 -4.21 -9.49 10.67
C ILE A 151 -5.04 -10.02 9.51
N ILE A 152 -6.04 -10.84 9.75
CA ILE A 152 -6.90 -11.41 8.70
C ILE A 152 -7.58 -10.29 7.89
N LYS A 153 -8.06 -9.24 8.58
CA LYS A 153 -8.75 -8.10 7.96
C LYS A 153 -7.86 -7.31 7.01
N TYR A 154 -6.60 -7.05 7.36
CA TYR A 154 -5.70 -6.21 6.58
C TYR A 154 -4.67 -6.98 5.74
N TYR A 155 -4.64 -8.31 5.84
CA TYR A 155 -3.71 -9.11 5.07
C TYR A 155 -3.83 -8.87 3.56
N PRO A 156 -2.75 -8.67 2.82
CA PRO A 156 -1.33 -8.81 3.18
C PRO A 156 -0.65 -7.51 3.63
N ASP A 157 -1.38 -6.47 3.99
CA ASP A 157 -0.83 -5.17 4.37
C ASP A 157 -0.37 -5.16 5.85
N PHE A 158 0.86 -5.61 6.07
CA PHE A 158 1.47 -5.65 7.40
C PHE A 158 1.71 -4.25 7.99
N ARG A 159 2.03 -3.26 7.14
CA ARG A 159 2.27 -1.89 7.58
C ARG A 159 0.99 -1.26 8.14
N ARG A 160 -0.11 -1.41 7.44
CA ARG A 160 -1.42 -0.95 7.90
C ARG A 160 -1.81 -1.60 9.22
N THR A 161 -1.59 -2.91 9.36
CA THR A 161 -1.88 -3.62 10.61
C THR A 161 -1.10 -3.04 11.80
N ILE A 162 0.20 -2.75 11.63
CA ILE A 162 1.03 -2.17 12.68
C ILE A 162 0.55 -0.75 13.01
N ASN A 163 0.28 0.07 12.00
CA ASN A 163 -0.19 1.45 12.21
C ASN A 163 -1.53 1.50 12.94
N GLU A 164 -2.46 0.59 12.62
CA GLU A 164 -3.74 0.49 13.32
C GLU A 164 -3.55 0.06 14.79
N LEU A 165 -2.68 -0.92 15.05
CA LEU A 165 -2.34 -1.32 16.41
C LEU A 165 -1.69 -0.16 17.19
N GLN A 166 -0.76 0.56 16.56
CA GLN A 166 -0.12 1.71 17.18
C GLN A 166 -1.12 2.82 17.50
N ARG A 167 -2.01 3.14 16.55
CA ARG A 167 -3.05 4.15 16.77
C ARG A 167 -3.96 3.78 17.94
N TYR A 168 -4.34 2.51 18.03
CA TYR A 168 -5.25 2.04 19.07
C TYR A 168 -4.57 1.87 20.43
N SER A 169 -3.27 1.61 20.45
CA SER A 169 -2.48 1.45 21.67
C SER A 169 -2.44 2.70 22.57
N VAL A 170 -2.73 3.89 22.00
CA VAL A 170 -2.87 5.15 22.75
C VAL A 170 -3.94 5.06 23.84
N SER A 171 -4.96 4.20 23.66
CA SER A 171 -5.99 3.92 24.67
C SER A 171 -5.47 3.03 25.84
N GLY A 172 -4.25 2.51 25.74
CA GLY A 172 -3.61 1.64 26.73
C GLY A 172 -4.01 0.17 26.68
N LYS A 173 -5.02 -0.18 25.87
CA LYS A 173 -5.51 -1.55 25.74
C LYS A 173 -6.02 -1.84 24.32
N ILE A 174 -5.63 -3.01 23.78
CA ILE A 174 -6.14 -3.50 22.49
C ILE A 174 -7.20 -4.56 22.75
N ASP A 175 -8.45 -4.19 22.58
CA ASP A 175 -9.61 -5.04 22.73
C ASP A 175 -10.46 -5.11 21.45
N THR A 176 -11.61 -5.75 21.52
CA THR A 176 -12.55 -5.88 20.39
C THR A 176 -13.01 -4.54 19.79
N GLY A 177 -12.84 -3.43 20.50
CA GLY A 177 -13.14 -2.09 20.00
C GLY A 177 -12.36 -1.70 18.74
N ILE A 178 -11.12 -2.21 18.56
CA ILE A 178 -10.32 -1.97 17.36
C ILE A 178 -10.97 -2.56 16.09
N LEU A 179 -11.73 -3.64 16.23
CA LEU A 179 -12.44 -4.30 15.13
C LEU A 179 -13.70 -3.54 14.71
N VAL A 180 -14.21 -2.70 15.61
CA VAL A 180 -15.43 -1.90 15.42
C VAL A 180 -15.20 -0.67 14.56
N THR A 181 -13.97 -0.26 14.28
CA THR A 181 -13.62 1.01 13.64
C THR A 181 -14.16 1.17 12.20
N ILE A 182 -14.58 0.13 11.53
CA ILE A 182 -15.57 0.11 10.43
C ILE A 182 -16.28 -1.24 10.54
N SER A 183 -17.15 -1.38 11.52
CA SER A 183 -17.84 -2.63 11.69
C SER A 183 -18.81 -2.84 10.52
N GLU A 184 -18.98 -4.10 10.14
CA GLU A 184 -20.10 -4.55 9.30
C GLU A 184 -21.44 -3.96 9.80
N ALA A 185 -21.56 -3.73 11.11
CA ALA A 185 -22.70 -3.07 11.73
C ALA A 185 -22.90 -1.61 11.24
N ASN A 186 -21.82 -0.87 11.01
CA ASN A 186 -21.88 0.50 10.50
C ASN A 186 -22.29 0.53 9.02
N LEU A 187 -21.74 -0.36 8.19
CA LEU A 187 -22.16 -0.53 6.79
C LEU A 187 -23.57 -1.13 6.67
N GLN A 188 -23.99 -1.99 7.60
CA GLN A 188 -25.35 -2.50 7.64
C GLN A 188 -26.36 -1.39 8.00
N SER A 189 -26.00 -0.45 8.89
CA SER A 189 -26.84 0.71 9.21
C SER A 189 -27.05 1.60 7.99
N LEU A 190 -25.97 1.86 7.21
CA LEU A 190 -26.06 2.56 5.94
C LEU A 190 -26.95 1.84 4.93
N SER A 191 -26.75 0.52 4.76
CA SER A 191 -27.56 -0.29 3.85
C SER A 191 -29.05 -0.25 4.21
N LYS A 192 -29.38 -0.24 5.50
CA LYS A 192 -30.76 -0.06 5.97
C LYS A 192 -31.30 1.34 5.67
N ALA A 193 -30.52 2.39 5.90
CA ALA A 193 -30.91 3.75 5.58
C ALA A 193 -31.19 3.93 4.08
N LEU A 194 -30.32 3.38 3.21
CA LEU A 194 -30.50 3.41 1.76
C LEU A 194 -31.72 2.60 1.30
N LYS A 195 -31.95 1.39 1.86
CA LYS A 195 -33.11 0.57 1.56
C LYS A 195 -34.42 1.25 1.94
N ASN A 196 -34.43 1.93 3.09
CA ASN A 196 -35.61 2.66 3.59
C ASN A 196 -35.73 4.08 2.99
N ARG A 197 -34.81 4.51 2.12
CA ARG A 197 -34.74 5.82 1.53
C ARG A 197 -34.70 6.96 2.57
N HIS A 198 -34.00 6.73 3.70
CA HIS A 198 -33.91 7.67 4.79
C HIS A 198 -32.68 8.56 4.63
N PHE A 199 -32.84 9.69 3.92
CA PHE A 199 -31.74 10.60 3.58
C PHE A 199 -31.00 11.12 4.82
N GLY A 200 -31.71 11.46 5.91
CA GLY A 200 -31.11 12.00 7.13
C GLY A 200 -30.11 11.05 7.79
N ASP A 201 -30.45 9.76 7.87
CA ASP A 201 -29.58 8.74 8.46
C ASP A 201 -28.37 8.45 7.54
N MET A 202 -28.59 8.43 6.23
CA MET A 202 -27.52 8.29 5.25
C MET A 202 -26.53 9.44 5.34
N ARG A 203 -27.01 10.71 5.38
CA ARG A 203 -26.15 11.88 5.53
C ARG A 203 -25.37 11.87 6.84
N LYS A 204 -26.03 11.53 7.95
CA LYS A 204 -25.36 11.40 9.25
C LYS A 204 -24.24 10.38 9.19
N TRP A 205 -24.50 9.23 8.57
CA TRP A 205 -23.48 8.20 8.38
C TRP A 205 -22.27 8.73 7.60
N VAL A 206 -22.48 9.53 6.55
CA VAL A 206 -21.39 10.14 5.77
C VAL A 206 -20.55 11.07 6.64
N VAL A 207 -21.19 11.97 7.39
CA VAL A 207 -20.49 12.91 8.30
C VAL A 207 -19.64 12.16 9.32
N ASP A 208 -20.17 11.07 9.89
CA ASP A 208 -19.48 10.28 10.92
C ASP A 208 -18.29 9.46 10.35
N ASN A 209 -18.20 9.27 9.02
CA ASN A 209 -17.21 8.40 8.39
C ASN A 209 -16.32 9.08 7.33
N ILE A 210 -16.52 10.35 7.02
CA ILE A 210 -15.82 11.04 5.93
C ILE A 210 -14.33 11.27 6.20
N ASP A 211 -13.91 11.33 7.46
CA ASP A 211 -12.51 11.51 7.85
C ASP A 211 -11.62 10.28 7.57
N GLN A 212 -12.21 9.22 7.03
CA GLN A 212 -11.48 8.01 6.65
C GLN A 212 -10.89 8.15 5.25
N ASP A 213 -9.93 7.26 4.92
CA ASP A 213 -9.38 7.18 3.56
C ASP A 213 -10.49 6.97 2.52
N PRO A 214 -10.76 7.95 1.63
CA PRO A 214 -11.86 7.86 0.67
C PRO A 214 -11.75 6.65 -0.27
N ALA A 215 -10.54 6.28 -0.67
CA ALA A 215 -10.31 5.13 -1.56
C ALA A 215 -10.67 3.81 -0.87
N GLY A 216 -10.33 3.68 0.41
CA GLY A 216 -10.74 2.56 1.26
C GLY A 216 -12.26 2.50 1.43
N LEU A 217 -12.89 3.65 1.64
CA LEU A 217 -14.35 3.76 1.84
C LEU A 217 -15.14 3.29 0.60
N PHE A 218 -14.77 3.72 -0.60
CA PHE A 218 -15.41 3.26 -1.85
C PHE A 218 -15.28 1.75 -2.03
N LYS A 219 -14.14 1.16 -1.67
CA LYS A 219 -13.92 -0.29 -1.73
C LYS A 219 -14.79 -1.05 -0.74
N ASP A 220 -14.93 -0.55 0.47
CA ASP A 220 -15.75 -1.16 1.51
C ASP A 220 -17.24 -1.06 1.16
N LEU A 221 -17.69 0.07 0.61
CA LEU A 221 -19.03 0.24 0.06
C LEU A 221 -19.31 -0.76 -1.07
N TYR A 222 -18.40 -0.90 -2.03
CA TYR A 222 -18.53 -1.87 -3.11
C TYR A 222 -18.71 -3.30 -2.57
N SER A 223 -17.86 -3.71 -1.63
CA SER A 223 -17.90 -5.07 -1.06
C SER A 223 -19.18 -5.35 -0.30
N ASN A 224 -19.69 -4.36 0.46
CA ASN A 224 -20.94 -4.48 1.19
C ASN A 224 -22.16 -4.51 0.27
N PHE A 225 -22.23 -3.57 -0.68
CA PHE A 225 -23.35 -3.45 -1.59
C PHE A 225 -23.47 -4.63 -2.55
N TYR A 226 -22.35 -5.22 -2.97
CA TYR A 226 -22.32 -6.42 -3.78
C TYR A 226 -23.11 -7.58 -3.12
N ASN A 227 -23.04 -7.69 -1.80
CA ASN A 227 -23.73 -8.74 -1.03
C ASN A 227 -25.18 -8.38 -0.69
N THR A 228 -25.50 -7.09 -0.53
CA THR A 228 -26.81 -6.62 -0.01
C THR A 228 -27.77 -6.17 -1.11
N MET A 229 -27.29 -5.93 -2.33
CA MET A 229 -28.11 -5.49 -3.46
C MET A 229 -28.65 -6.65 -4.29
N LYS A 230 -29.74 -6.38 -5.02
CA LYS A 230 -30.26 -7.30 -6.05
C LYS A 230 -29.30 -7.37 -7.23
N PRO A 231 -29.17 -8.55 -7.92
CA PRO A 231 -28.24 -8.71 -9.04
C PRO A 231 -28.41 -7.66 -10.15
N GLU A 232 -29.61 -7.24 -10.42
CA GLU A 232 -29.94 -6.23 -11.45
C GLU A 232 -29.36 -4.84 -11.14
N SER A 233 -29.15 -4.52 -9.86
CA SER A 233 -28.64 -3.23 -9.38
C SER A 233 -27.13 -3.19 -9.19
N ILE A 234 -26.46 -4.34 -9.29
CA ILE A 234 -24.99 -4.39 -9.13
C ILE A 234 -24.26 -3.61 -10.24
N PRO A 235 -24.57 -3.79 -11.56
CA PRO A 235 -23.86 -3.05 -12.61
C PRO A 235 -24.01 -1.52 -12.49
N PRO A 236 -25.22 -0.94 -12.33
CA PRO A 236 -25.34 0.51 -12.16
C PRO A 236 -24.63 1.01 -10.90
N MET A 237 -24.69 0.30 -9.78
CA MET A 237 -23.96 0.64 -8.56
C MET A 237 -22.45 0.73 -8.80
N VAL A 238 -21.87 -0.22 -9.55
CA VAL A 238 -20.43 -0.21 -9.86
C VAL A 238 -20.04 1.01 -10.68
N ILE A 239 -20.86 1.37 -11.66
CA ILE A 239 -20.62 2.55 -12.52
C ILE A 239 -20.64 3.82 -11.66
N LEU A 240 -21.66 3.98 -10.80
CA LEU A 240 -21.79 5.12 -9.91
C LEU A 240 -20.60 5.22 -8.94
N LEU A 241 -20.26 4.14 -8.26
CA LEU A 241 -19.11 4.14 -7.36
C LEU A 241 -17.80 4.51 -8.07
N ALA A 242 -17.56 3.99 -9.28
CA ALA A 242 -16.36 4.29 -10.06
C ALA A 242 -16.32 5.77 -10.49
N GLU A 243 -17.44 6.33 -10.92
CA GLU A 243 -17.57 7.74 -11.32
C GLU A 243 -17.31 8.68 -10.14
N TYR A 244 -17.94 8.43 -9.00
CA TYR A 244 -17.76 9.27 -7.80
C TYR A 244 -16.40 9.09 -7.14
N GLN A 245 -15.80 7.89 -7.23
CA GLN A 245 -14.41 7.67 -6.83
C GLN A 245 -13.45 8.49 -7.70
N TYR A 246 -13.66 8.55 -9.00
CA TYR A 246 -12.88 9.41 -9.90
C TYR A 246 -13.07 10.89 -9.57
N LYS A 247 -14.31 11.34 -9.40
CA LYS A 247 -14.63 12.72 -9.02
C LYS A 247 -13.99 13.12 -7.68
N ASN A 248 -13.87 12.18 -6.74
CA ASN A 248 -13.32 12.45 -5.41
C ASN A 248 -11.88 12.98 -5.43
N ALA A 249 -11.12 12.70 -6.49
CA ALA A 249 -9.75 13.23 -6.65
C ALA A 249 -9.71 14.74 -6.98
N PHE A 250 -10.84 15.32 -7.42
CA PHE A 250 -10.92 16.69 -7.95
C PHE A 250 -11.91 17.58 -7.22
N VAL A 251 -12.78 17.05 -6.38
CA VAL A 251 -13.80 17.83 -5.68
C VAL A 251 -13.22 18.60 -4.49
N ALA A 252 -13.74 19.79 -4.27
CA ALA A 252 -13.37 20.61 -3.11
C ALA A 252 -13.99 20.09 -1.79
N ASP A 253 -15.14 19.41 -1.89
CA ASP A 253 -15.89 18.90 -0.75
C ASP A 253 -16.17 17.39 -0.93
N PRO A 254 -15.40 16.54 -0.27
CA PRO A 254 -15.59 15.08 -0.29
C PRO A 254 -16.91 14.63 0.34
N GLU A 255 -17.43 15.37 1.35
CA GLU A 255 -18.72 15.05 1.99
C GLU A 255 -19.85 15.16 0.98
N LEU A 256 -19.93 16.30 0.29
CA LEU A 256 -20.94 16.52 -0.74
C LEU A 256 -20.88 15.49 -1.86
N ASN A 257 -19.67 15.11 -2.30
CA ASN A 257 -19.44 14.09 -3.31
C ASN A 257 -19.97 12.73 -2.87
N MET A 258 -19.69 12.32 -1.64
CA MET A 258 -20.15 11.04 -1.10
C MET A 258 -21.67 11.03 -0.88
N VAL A 259 -22.25 12.11 -0.36
CA VAL A 259 -23.71 12.26 -0.20
C VAL A 259 -24.40 12.16 -1.56
N ALA A 260 -23.87 12.82 -2.60
CA ALA A 260 -24.41 12.74 -3.96
C ALA A 260 -24.38 11.31 -4.49
N CYS A 261 -23.23 10.62 -4.36
CA CYS A 261 -23.08 9.22 -4.74
C CYS A 261 -24.14 8.31 -4.10
N LEU A 262 -24.28 8.39 -2.79
CA LEU A 262 -25.23 7.56 -2.04
C LEU A 262 -26.70 7.92 -2.34
N THR A 263 -26.97 9.18 -2.69
CA THR A 263 -28.31 9.64 -3.08
C THR A 263 -28.70 9.03 -4.44
N GLU A 264 -27.81 9.02 -5.42
CA GLU A 264 -28.05 8.36 -6.71
C GLU A 264 -28.23 6.86 -6.55
N ILE A 265 -27.37 6.21 -5.75
CA ILE A 265 -27.51 4.77 -5.42
C ILE A 265 -28.87 4.49 -4.76
N MET A 266 -29.32 5.35 -3.85
CA MET A 266 -30.63 5.20 -3.19
C MET A 266 -31.81 5.37 -4.17
N GLY A 267 -31.64 6.19 -5.21
CA GLY A 267 -32.64 6.41 -6.26
C GLY A 267 -32.73 5.26 -7.27
N GLU A 268 -31.57 4.81 -7.74
CA GLU A 268 -31.48 3.90 -8.89
C GLU A 268 -31.36 2.43 -8.52
N CYS A 269 -30.80 2.12 -7.35
CA CYS A 269 -30.49 0.75 -6.94
C CYS A 269 -31.53 0.17 -5.99
N LYS A 270 -31.76 -1.15 -6.10
CA LYS A 270 -32.69 -1.92 -5.25
C LYS A 270 -31.90 -2.86 -4.34
N PHE A 271 -32.14 -2.77 -3.06
CA PHE A 271 -31.60 -3.67 -2.05
C PHE A 271 -32.45 -4.95 -1.91
N LYS A 272 -31.81 -6.03 -1.43
CA LYS A 272 -32.51 -7.31 -1.14
C LYS A 272 -33.50 -7.18 -0.01
#